data_be3adcd8d9767d65f30f1223b4af75ac
#
_entry.id   be3adcd8d9767d65f30f1223b4af75ac
#
_cell.length_a   1.000
_cell.length_b   1.000
_cell.length_c   1.000
_cell.angle_alpha   90.00
_cell.angle_beta   90.00
_cell.angle_gamma   90.00
#
_symmetry.space_group_name_H-M   'P 1'
#
loop_
_entity.id
_entity.type
_entity.pdbx_description
1 polymer ?
#
loop_
_entity_poly.entity_id
_entity_poly.type
_entity_poly.pdbx_seq_one_letter_code
_entity_poly.pdbx_strand_id
1 'polypeptide(L)'
;MTEKGRINSLGMMSYDTRDLIIRDDIMAKAKELAELISGSEEVKQYQKAEEKIRNHEHVQKLIATLKKRQKELVAFESFQNPQMVAKIEKEMEELQDEIDSIPLVVEFQQSQSDINYLLQLVMSVIRDTVSEKINVEAGSDEPPASCG
;
A
#
# COMPACT_ATOMS: atom_id res chain seq x y z
N MET A 1 31.31 -22.86 -6.04
CA MET A 1 30.03 -23.59 -5.81
C MET A 1 28.91 -22.78 -6.45
N THR A 2 28.36 -23.31 -7.50
CA THR A 2 27.27 -22.67 -8.22
C THR A 2 25.97 -22.92 -7.48
N GLU A 3 25.44 -21.92 -6.81
CA GLU A 3 24.09 -21.98 -6.24
C GLU A 3 23.07 -22.08 -7.36
N LYS A 4 22.45 -23.25 -7.46
CA LYS A 4 21.29 -23.45 -8.34
C LYS A 4 20.10 -22.72 -7.77
N GLY A 5 19.71 -21.60 -8.38
CA GLY A 5 18.45 -20.93 -8.09
C GLY A 5 17.27 -21.92 -8.15
N ARG A 6 16.47 -21.95 -7.10
CA ARG A 6 15.25 -22.77 -7.08
C ARG A 6 14.21 -22.14 -7.99
N ILE A 7 13.67 -22.92 -8.90
CA ILE A 7 12.56 -22.51 -9.76
C ILE A 7 11.25 -22.77 -9.00
N ASN A 8 10.40 -21.74 -8.88
CA ASN A 8 9.08 -21.89 -8.27
C ASN A 8 8.12 -22.65 -9.21
N SER A 9 6.93 -22.98 -8.70
CA SER A 9 5.90 -23.70 -9.46
C SER A 9 5.42 -23.01 -10.75
N LEU A 10 5.82 -21.73 -10.96
CA LEU A 10 5.52 -20.93 -12.14
C LEU A 10 6.72 -20.79 -13.10
N GLY A 11 7.80 -21.55 -12.88
CA GLY A 11 8.98 -21.52 -13.74
C GLY A 11 9.87 -20.28 -13.58
N MET A 12 9.62 -19.44 -12.58
CA MET A 12 10.42 -18.25 -12.30
C MET A 12 11.51 -18.56 -11.28
N MET A 13 12.68 -17.95 -11.43
CA MET A 13 13.73 -18.04 -10.41
C MET A 13 13.22 -17.44 -9.09
N SER A 14 13.03 -18.29 -8.10
CA SER A 14 12.74 -17.89 -6.74
C SER A 14 14.08 -17.64 -6.03
N TYR A 15 14.34 -16.39 -5.74
CA TYR A 15 15.42 -16.04 -4.81
C TYR A 15 14.83 -16.09 -3.40
N ASP A 16 15.25 -17.07 -2.61
CA ASP A 16 15.04 -16.98 -1.17
C ASP A 16 15.85 -15.78 -0.68
N THR A 17 15.20 -14.90 0.10
CA THR A 17 15.87 -13.76 0.74
C THR A 17 17.05 -14.17 1.62
N ARG A 18 17.17 -15.48 1.94
CA ARG A 18 18.31 -16.07 2.62
C ARG A 18 19.49 -16.36 1.70
N ASP A 19 19.25 -16.49 0.39
CA ASP A 19 20.28 -16.76 -0.61
C ASP A 19 20.92 -15.47 -1.18
N LEU A 20 20.28 -14.32 -0.96
CA LEU A 20 20.93 -13.03 -1.15
C LEU A 20 21.94 -12.88 -0.02
N ILE A 21 23.17 -12.57 -0.36
CA ILE A 21 24.19 -12.14 0.62
C ILE A 21 23.72 -10.80 1.20
N ILE A 22 22.74 -10.88 2.08
CA ILE A 22 22.24 -9.74 2.80
C ILE A 22 23.24 -9.50 3.92
N ARG A 23 23.92 -8.40 3.86
CA ARG A 23 24.84 -8.02 4.93
C ARG A 23 24.04 -7.75 6.19
N ASP A 24 24.37 -8.47 7.25
CA ASP A 24 23.68 -8.37 8.54
C ASP A 24 23.70 -6.95 9.11
N ASP A 25 24.77 -6.20 8.86
CA ASP A 25 24.90 -4.81 9.26
C ASP A 25 23.90 -3.89 8.54
N ILE A 26 23.65 -4.09 7.24
CA ILE A 26 22.63 -3.33 6.49
C ILE A 26 21.24 -3.66 6.98
N MET A 27 20.94 -4.93 7.19
CA MET A 27 19.63 -5.37 7.69
C MET A 27 19.38 -4.89 9.11
N ALA A 28 20.38 -4.87 9.98
CA ALA A 28 20.26 -4.32 11.32
C ALA A 28 19.90 -2.83 11.28
N LYS A 29 20.55 -2.05 10.42
CA LYS A 29 20.24 -0.62 10.24
C LYS A 29 18.85 -0.40 9.63
N ALA A 30 18.42 -1.23 8.69
CA ALA A 30 17.07 -1.17 8.14
C ALA A 30 16.02 -1.42 9.22
N LYS A 31 16.25 -2.37 10.13
CA LYS A 31 15.35 -2.63 11.26
C LYS A 31 15.32 -1.47 12.25
N GLU A 32 16.48 -0.89 12.59
CA GLU A 32 16.54 0.31 13.44
C GLU A 32 15.74 1.46 12.84
N LEU A 33 15.87 1.69 11.52
CA LEU A 33 15.09 2.70 10.80
C LEU A 33 13.60 2.39 10.84
N ALA A 34 13.20 1.15 10.62
CA ALA A 34 11.82 0.71 10.69
C ALA A 34 11.22 0.94 12.10
N GLU A 35 11.97 0.66 13.15
CA GLU A 35 11.57 0.93 14.54
C GLU A 35 11.40 2.43 14.81
N LEU A 36 12.28 3.26 14.30
CA LEU A 36 12.15 4.72 14.39
C LEU A 36 10.90 5.22 13.69
N ILE A 37 10.62 4.72 12.49
CA ILE A 37 9.41 5.07 11.72
C ILE A 37 8.17 4.59 12.48
N SER A 38 8.18 3.38 13.03
CA SER A 38 7.06 2.83 13.81
C SER A 38 6.76 3.63 15.07
N GLY A 39 7.76 4.29 15.64
CA GLY A 39 7.63 5.19 16.79
C GLY A 39 7.37 6.66 16.43
N SER A 40 7.26 6.98 15.14
CA SER A 40 7.06 8.35 14.66
C SER A 40 5.69 8.93 15.06
N GLU A 41 5.58 10.25 15.02
CA GLU A 41 4.32 10.93 15.32
C GLU A 41 3.24 10.58 14.29
N GLU A 42 3.61 10.42 13.01
CA GLU A 42 2.70 10.02 11.93
C GLU A 42 2.05 8.67 12.22
N VAL A 43 2.82 7.68 12.66
CA VAL A 43 2.29 6.35 13.03
C VAL A 43 1.40 6.43 14.26
N LYS A 44 1.77 7.21 15.26
CA LYS A 44 0.94 7.42 16.46
C LYS A 44 -0.39 8.09 16.12
N GLN A 45 -0.40 9.09 15.25
CA GLN A 45 -1.64 9.73 14.80
C GLN A 45 -2.53 8.77 14.02
N TYR A 46 -1.94 7.97 13.15
CA TYR A 46 -2.67 6.91 12.45
C TYR A 46 -3.32 5.91 13.42
N GLN A 47 -2.59 5.41 14.40
CA GLN A 47 -3.11 4.46 15.38
C GLN A 47 -4.25 5.05 16.22
N LYS A 48 -4.14 6.31 16.62
CA LYS A 48 -5.22 7.02 17.34
C LYS A 48 -6.47 7.20 16.47
N ALA A 49 -6.30 7.57 15.21
CA ALA A 49 -7.40 7.73 14.27
C ALA A 49 -8.07 6.38 13.98
N GLU A 50 -7.29 5.32 13.79
CA GLU A 50 -7.78 3.95 13.60
C GLU A 50 -8.62 3.48 14.80
N GLU A 51 -8.14 3.71 16.03
CA GLU A 51 -8.87 3.35 17.24
C GLU A 51 -10.21 4.10 17.35
N LYS A 52 -10.22 5.40 17.07
CA LYS A 52 -11.45 6.21 17.05
C LYS A 52 -12.46 5.67 16.03
N ILE A 53 -12.01 5.34 14.81
CA ILE A 53 -12.87 4.76 13.76
C ILE A 53 -13.43 3.41 14.20
N ARG A 54 -12.60 2.55 14.77
CA ARG A 54 -13.01 1.23 15.26
C ARG A 54 -14.11 1.33 16.30
N ASN A 55 -14.06 2.34 17.15
CA ASN A 55 -15.02 2.57 18.23
C ASN A 55 -16.20 3.46 17.83
N HIS A 56 -16.22 3.99 16.60
CA HIS A 56 -17.28 4.87 16.12
C HIS A 56 -18.43 4.10 15.52
N GLU A 57 -19.51 3.92 16.27
CA GLU A 57 -20.64 3.06 15.92
C GLU A 57 -21.26 3.41 14.54
N HIS A 58 -21.47 4.68 14.27
CA HIS A 58 -22.06 5.12 13.00
C HIS A 58 -21.17 4.78 11.80
N VAL A 59 -19.87 5.05 11.89
CA VAL A 59 -18.90 4.69 10.83
C VAL A 59 -18.89 3.17 10.60
N GLN A 60 -18.88 2.38 11.68
CA GLN A 60 -18.90 0.93 11.58
C GLN A 60 -20.18 0.39 10.91
N LYS A 61 -21.33 1.01 11.19
CA LYS A 61 -22.59 0.68 10.52
C LYS A 61 -22.57 0.99 9.02
N LEU A 62 -22.05 2.15 8.63
CA LEU A 62 -21.90 2.53 7.23
C LEU A 62 -20.96 1.57 6.47
N ILE A 63 -19.81 1.23 7.08
CA ILE A 63 -18.88 0.25 6.49
C ILE A 63 -19.53 -1.12 6.34
N ALA A 64 -20.27 -1.59 7.34
CA ALA A 64 -20.98 -2.86 7.26
C ALA A 64 -22.04 -2.85 6.15
N THR A 65 -22.76 -1.75 6.00
CA THR A 65 -23.74 -1.56 4.93
C THR A 65 -23.08 -1.57 3.56
N LEU A 66 -21.96 -0.85 3.40
CA LEU A 66 -21.20 -0.84 2.16
C LEU A 66 -20.72 -2.24 1.77
N LYS A 67 -20.16 -2.99 2.71
CA LYS A 67 -19.73 -4.40 2.49
C LYS A 67 -20.89 -5.30 2.09
N LYS A 68 -22.07 -5.09 2.67
CA LYS A 68 -23.30 -5.82 2.28
C LYS A 68 -23.67 -5.50 0.83
N ARG A 69 -23.68 -4.22 0.44
CA ARG A 69 -23.97 -3.80 -0.94
C ARG A 69 -22.96 -4.35 -1.94
N GLN A 70 -21.68 -4.41 -1.58
CA GLN A 70 -20.65 -5.05 -2.43
C GLN A 70 -20.96 -6.51 -2.72
N LYS A 71 -21.42 -7.27 -1.72
CA LYS A 71 -21.83 -8.68 -1.90
C LYS A 71 -23.07 -8.81 -2.76
N GLU A 72 -24.05 -7.93 -2.57
CA GLU A 72 -25.26 -7.88 -3.38
C GLU A 72 -24.94 -7.53 -4.85
N LEU A 73 -24.01 -6.60 -5.07
CA LEU A 73 -23.53 -6.23 -6.41
C LEU A 73 -23.01 -7.46 -7.17
N VAL A 74 -22.08 -8.20 -6.58
CA VAL A 74 -21.51 -9.42 -7.17
C VAL A 74 -22.59 -10.45 -7.48
N ALA A 75 -23.60 -10.62 -6.60
CA ALA A 75 -24.71 -11.53 -6.83
C ALA A 75 -25.56 -11.09 -8.03
N PHE A 76 -25.91 -9.80 -8.14
CA PHE A 76 -26.73 -9.30 -9.25
C PHE A 76 -25.97 -9.24 -10.59
N GLU A 77 -24.66 -9.05 -10.56
CA GLU A 77 -23.79 -9.22 -11.74
C GLU A 77 -23.87 -10.66 -12.27
N SER A 78 -23.78 -11.65 -11.38
CA SER A 78 -23.85 -13.05 -11.75
C SER A 78 -25.24 -13.45 -12.28
N PHE A 79 -26.30 -12.79 -11.83
CA PHE A 79 -27.69 -12.97 -12.35
C PHE A 79 -27.98 -12.12 -13.59
N GLN A 80 -26.99 -11.39 -14.11
CA GLN A 80 -27.16 -10.55 -15.31
C GLN A 80 -28.32 -9.56 -15.20
N ASN A 81 -28.48 -8.92 -14.05
CA ASN A 81 -29.50 -7.91 -13.79
C ASN A 81 -28.93 -6.50 -13.79
N PRO A 82 -28.77 -5.85 -14.96
CA PRO A 82 -28.10 -4.56 -15.07
C PRO A 82 -28.82 -3.42 -14.36
N GLN A 83 -30.15 -3.50 -14.20
CA GLN A 83 -30.90 -2.47 -13.49
C GLN A 83 -30.59 -2.47 -11.98
N MET A 84 -30.51 -3.68 -11.40
CA MET A 84 -30.16 -3.81 -9.99
C MET A 84 -28.68 -3.48 -9.75
N VAL A 85 -27.80 -3.84 -10.66
CA VAL A 85 -26.39 -3.46 -10.63
C VAL A 85 -26.25 -1.94 -10.57
N ALA A 86 -26.84 -1.22 -11.52
CA ALA A 86 -26.76 0.24 -11.55
C ALA A 86 -27.33 0.91 -10.30
N LYS A 87 -28.42 0.36 -9.75
CA LYS A 87 -29.03 0.86 -8.51
C LYS A 87 -28.10 0.68 -7.33
N ILE A 88 -27.48 -0.50 -7.18
CA ILE A 88 -26.58 -0.80 -6.06
C ILE A 88 -25.29 0.01 -6.18
N GLU A 89 -24.74 0.17 -7.37
CA GLU A 89 -23.57 1.03 -7.60
C GLU A 89 -23.82 2.46 -7.13
N LYS A 90 -24.97 3.01 -7.48
CA LYS A 90 -25.35 4.35 -7.01
C LYS A 90 -25.49 4.43 -5.48
N GLU A 91 -26.16 3.44 -4.87
CA GLU A 91 -26.28 3.38 -3.41
C GLU A 91 -24.91 3.25 -2.73
N MET A 92 -23.97 2.52 -3.32
CA MET A 92 -22.60 2.39 -2.82
C MET A 92 -21.83 3.69 -2.95
N GLU A 93 -21.99 4.43 -4.03
CA GLU A 93 -21.37 5.74 -4.22
C GLU A 93 -21.89 6.74 -3.16
N GLU A 94 -23.20 6.79 -2.94
CA GLU A 94 -23.80 7.64 -1.90
C GLU A 94 -23.29 7.27 -0.49
N LEU A 95 -23.18 5.98 -0.18
CA LEU A 95 -22.60 5.50 1.09
C LEU A 95 -21.12 5.86 1.23
N GLN A 96 -20.35 5.74 0.18
CA GLN A 96 -18.93 6.11 0.18
C GLN A 96 -18.77 7.60 0.40
N ASP A 97 -19.55 8.43 -0.29
CA ASP A 97 -19.54 9.89 -0.11
C ASP A 97 -19.92 10.29 1.34
N GLU A 98 -20.90 9.62 1.92
CA GLU A 98 -21.28 9.82 3.31
C GLU A 98 -20.12 9.49 4.26
N ILE A 99 -19.47 8.32 4.08
CA ILE A 99 -18.31 7.90 4.87
C ILE A 99 -17.16 8.91 4.73
N ASP A 100 -16.84 9.30 3.52
CA ASP A 100 -15.72 10.20 3.21
C ASP A 100 -15.96 11.64 3.69
N SER A 101 -17.20 12.01 3.94
CA SER A 101 -17.55 13.31 4.51
C SER A 101 -17.39 13.40 6.04
N ILE A 102 -17.26 12.26 6.72
CA ILE A 102 -17.14 12.22 8.17
C ILE A 102 -15.75 12.74 8.60
N PRO A 103 -15.67 13.80 9.43
CA PRO A 103 -14.38 14.40 9.80
C PRO A 103 -13.36 13.42 10.34
N LEU A 104 -13.80 12.43 11.12
CA LEU A 104 -12.96 11.38 11.65
C LEU A 104 -12.34 10.49 10.57
N VAL A 105 -13.11 10.21 9.51
CA VAL A 105 -12.63 9.44 8.34
C VAL A 105 -11.62 10.25 7.55
N VAL A 106 -11.87 11.56 7.38
CA VAL A 106 -10.92 12.49 6.74
C VAL A 106 -9.60 12.54 7.53
N GLU A 107 -9.66 12.63 8.86
CA GLU A 107 -8.48 12.58 9.74
C GLU A 107 -7.68 11.28 9.54
N PHE A 108 -8.38 10.15 9.45
CA PHE A 108 -7.75 8.84 9.22
C PHE A 108 -7.08 8.75 7.84
N GLN A 109 -7.76 9.18 6.79
CA GLN A 109 -7.21 9.21 5.42
C GLN A 109 -5.98 10.14 5.34
N GLN A 110 -6.03 11.28 6.02
CA GLN A 110 -4.89 12.20 6.08
C GLN A 110 -3.69 11.53 6.78
N SER A 111 -3.92 10.84 7.89
CA SER A 111 -2.86 10.13 8.61
C SER A 111 -2.23 9.00 7.77
N GLN A 112 -3.01 8.32 6.93
CA GLN A 112 -2.48 7.35 5.96
C GLN A 112 -1.58 8.02 4.91
N SER A 113 -2.01 9.17 4.39
CA SER A 113 -1.23 9.96 3.43
C SER A 113 0.09 10.44 4.04
N ASP A 114 0.07 10.85 5.28
CA ASP A 114 1.26 11.32 6.00
C ASP A 114 2.29 10.21 6.18
N ILE A 115 1.86 8.99 6.54
CA ILE A 115 2.74 7.82 6.61
C ILE A 115 3.31 7.46 5.24
N ASN A 116 2.48 7.45 4.20
CA ASN A 116 2.94 7.15 2.84
C ASN A 116 3.96 8.18 2.36
N TYR A 117 3.72 9.45 2.64
CA TYR A 117 4.66 10.53 2.33
C TYR A 117 6.00 10.34 3.05
N LEU A 118 5.97 10.04 4.36
CA LEU A 118 7.17 9.75 5.15
C LEU A 118 7.98 8.59 4.56
N LEU A 119 7.32 7.49 4.22
CA LEU A 119 7.96 6.33 3.62
C LEU A 119 8.58 6.65 2.25
N GLN A 120 7.88 7.39 1.40
CA GLN A 120 8.39 7.83 0.11
C GLN A 120 9.60 8.75 0.27
N LEU A 121 9.57 9.66 1.24
CA LEU A 121 10.69 10.55 1.55
C LEU A 121 11.91 9.74 2.00
N VAL A 122 11.74 8.77 2.89
CA VAL A 122 12.83 7.88 3.35
C VAL A 122 13.42 7.09 2.18
N MET A 123 12.57 6.52 1.33
CA MET A 123 13.02 5.78 0.13
C MET A 123 13.77 6.68 -0.84
N SER A 124 13.35 7.93 -1.02
CA SER A 124 14.06 8.91 -1.86
C SER A 124 15.45 9.24 -1.29
N VAL A 125 15.54 9.48 0.01
CA VAL A 125 16.83 9.74 0.65
C VAL A 125 17.80 8.57 0.48
N ILE A 126 17.32 7.35 0.67
CA ILE A 126 18.14 6.14 0.47
C ILE A 126 18.61 6.05 -0.97
N ARG A 127 17.71 6.22 -1.94
CA ARG A 127 18.03 6.16 -3.37
C ARG A 127 19.03 7.22 -3.76
N ASP A 128 18.81 8.46 -3.36
CA ASP A 128 19.65 9.60 -3.73
C ASP A 128 21.06 9.43 -3.14
N THR A 129 21.16 9.03 -1.89
CA THR A 129 22.44 8.76 -1.22
C THR A 129 23.23 7.64 -1.91
N VAL A 130 22.56 6.56 -2.32
CA VAL A 130 23.18 5.46 -3.06
C VAL A 130 23.60 5.91 -4.46
N SER A 131 22.75 6.68 -5.15
CA SER A 131 23.01 7.18 -6.49
C SER A 131 24.22 8.09 -6.57
N GLU A 132 24.48 8.89 -5.54
CA GLU A 132 25.69 9.71 -5.45
C GLU A 132 26.99 8.88 -5.53
N LYS A 133 26.94 7.63 -5.05
CA LYS A 133 28.13 6.74 -4.99
C LYS A 133 28.30 5.85 -6.21
N ILE A 134 27.22 5.39 -6.82
CA ILE A 134 27.27 4.37 -7.87
C ILE A 134 26.60 4.80 -9.18
N ASN A 135 26.15 6.05 -9.28
CA ASN A 135 25.49 6.58 -10.47
C ASN A 135 24.43 5.62 -11.02
N VAL A 136 23.61 5.07 -10.12
CA VAL A 136 22.46 4.27 -10.51
C VAL A 136 21.39 5.22 -11.07
N GLU A 137 21.46 5.46 -12.34
CA GLU A 137 20.32 6.02 -13.05
C GLU A 137 19.18 5.00 -12.93
N ALA A 138 18.16 5.35 -12.19
CA ALA A 138 16.91 4.62 -12.24
C ALA A 138 16.43 4.67 -13.69
N GLY A 139 16.50 3.52 -14.38
CA GLY A 139 16.14 3.30 -15.75
C GLY A 139 15.62 4.51 -16.52
N SER A 140 16.49 5.26 -17.12
CA SER A 140 16.08 6.11 -18.23
C SER A 140 15.74 5.15 -19.36
N ASP A 141 14.49 5.11 -19.79
CA ASP A 141 14.05 4.47 -21.03
C ASP A 141 14.62 5.19 -22.27
N GLU A 142 15.82 5.74 -22.18
CA GLU A 142 16.51 6.24 -23.36
C GLU A 142 17.06 5.03 -24.12
N PRO A 143 16.60 4.84 -25.35
CA PRO A 143 17.19 3.81 -26.19
C PRO A 143 18.69 4.13 -26.38
N PRO A 144 19.57 3.11 -26.39
CA PRO A 144 20.99 3.35 -26.59
C PRO A 144 21.18 4.14 -27.89
N ALA A 145 21.90 5.26 -27.76
CA ALA A 145 22.24 6.05 -28.92
C ALA A 145 22.86 5.12 -29.96
N SER A 146 22.23 5.05 -31.12
CA SER A 146 22.67 4.21 -32.21
C SER A 146 24.15 4.46 -32.47
N CYS A 147 24.96 3.41 -32.35
CA CYS A 147 26.30 3.43 -32.87
C CYS A 147 26.20 3.71 -34.38
N GLY A 148 26.60 4.87 -34.76
CA GLY A 148 26.83 5.18 -36.16
C GLY A 148 28.01 4.40 -36.69
#